data_eb2d82cd9e60afe089cf4c9985362e16
#
_entry.id   eb2d82cd9e60afe089cf4c9985362e16
#
_cell.length_a   1.000
_cell.length_b   1.000
_cell.length_c   1.000
_cell.angle_alpha   90.00
_cell.angle_beta   90.00
_cell.angle_gamma   90.00
#
_symmetry.space_group_name_H-M   'P 1'
#
loop_
_entity.id
_entity.type
_entity.pdbx_description
1 polymer ?
#
loop_
_entity_poly.entity_id
_entity_poly.type
_entity_poly.pdbx_seq_one_letter_code
_entity_poly.pdbx_strand_id
1 'polypeptide(L)'
;MCQFKSPDNLLSVFNPTKQIDYTLDQRRAYLGKAPTLGLVSKTFAYGTAKSWTAIQLWNLAEFAGCKTKLSIEQIDELAQIICNEYGYLKLTELMDFFRRFKSGEYGKFYGAVDPMVITCALREFIKDRNTILARFAKQDEEERRRNDPEYIKYLQRYKARERMCRFYAINFRSKDFTLDEFAEIWWLFNLGYERKNHGYNEW
;
A
#
# COMPACT_ATOMS: atom_id res chain seq x y z
N MET A 1 6.39 15.86 14.69
CA MET A 1 5.35 16.75 15.29
C MET A 1 4.03 16.46 14.62
N CYS A 2 2.96 16.28 15.39
CA CYS A 2 1.62 16.03 14.86
C CYS A 2 1.14 17.30 14.12
N GLN A 3 0.67 17.16 12.87
CA GLN A 3 0.17 18.28 12.06
C GLN A 3 -1.12 18.92 12.64
N PHE A 4 -1.72 18.31 13.65
CA PHE A 4 -3.00 18.71 14.23
C PHE A 4 -2.76 19.51 15.51
N LYS A 5 -3.35 20.70 15.56
CA LYS A 5 -3.16 21.65 16.66
C LYS A 5 -4.02 21.36 17.89
N SER A 6 -5.13 20.63 17.73
CA SER A 6 -6.06 20.29 18.81
C SER A 6 -6.81 18.98 18.53
N PRO A 7 -7.40 18.34 19.57
CA PRO A 7 -8.30 17.19 19.40
C PRO A 7 -9.48 17.49 18.47
N ASP A 8 -10.10 18.66 18.58
CA ASP A 8 -11.25 19.06 17.75
C ASP A 8 -10.88 19.17 16.27
N ASN A 9 -9.67 19.68 15.99
CA ASN A 9 -9.16 19.73 14.62
C ASN A 9 -8.97 18.31 14.05
N LEU A 10 -8.44 17.38 14.85
CA LEU A 10 -8.30 15.98 14.44
C LEU A 10 -9.65 15.33 14.17
N LEU A 11 -10.64 15.52 15.07
CA LEU A 11 -12.01 15.01 14.91
C LEU A 11 -12.71 15.59 13.68
N SER A 12 -12.51 16.86 13.38
CA SER A 12 -13.05 17.51 12.18
C SER A 12 -12.42 16.98 10.89
N VAL A 13 -11.12 16.74 10.90
CA VAL A 13 -10.38 16.23 9.73
C VAL A 13 -10.70 14.78 9.44
N PHE A 14 -10.70 13.92 10.47
CA PHE A 14 -11.00 12.47 10.33
C PHE A 14 -12.44 12.14 10.77
N ASN A 15 -13.40 12.94 10.30
CA ASN A 15 -14.81 12.73 10.58
C ASN A 15 -15.35 11.50 9.82
N PRO A 16 -16.30 10.72 10.40
CA PRO A 16 -16.94 9.59 9.72
C PRO A 16 -17.54 9.90 8.36
N THR A 17 -18.02 11.12 8.14
CA THR A 17 -18.57 11.55 6.84
C THR A 17 -17.54 11.62 5.71
N LYS A 18 -16.25 11.71 6.07
CA LYS A 18 -15.12 11.79 5.13
C LYS A 18 -14.45 10.45 4.88
N GLN A 19 -14.99 9.32 5.35
CA GLN A 19 -14.40 7.99 5.17
C GLN A 19 -14.12 7.70 3.69
N ILE A 20 -15.05 8.03 2.79
CA ILE A 20 -14.89 7.80 1.36
C ILE A 20 -13.72 8.64 0.82
N ASP A 21 -13.67 9.93 1.09
CA ASP A 21 -12.66 10.85 0.56
C ASP A 21 -11.22 10.42 0.91
N TYR A 22 -11.01 9.94 2.15
CA TYR A 22 -9.69 9.49 2.59
C TYR A 22 -9.30 8.11 2.06
N THR A 23 -10.25 7.33 1.58
CA THR A 23 -10.02 5.94 1.15
C THR A 23 -10.10 5.74 -0.36
N LEU A 24 -10.43 6.78 -1.13
CA LEU A 24 -10.39 6.75 -2.61
C LEU A 24 -9.00 6.38 -3.14
N ASP A 25 -7.95 6.94 -2.54
CA ASP A 25 -6.57 6.56 -2.82
C ASP A 25 -6.07 5.60 -1.74
N GLN A 26 -6.11 4.31 -2.05
CA GLN A 26 -5.69 3.26 -1.14
C GLN A 26 -4.22 3.43 -0.71
N ARG A 27 -3.32 3.80 -1.63
CA ARG A 27 -1.91 4.00 -1.30
C ARG A 27 -1.72 5.13 -0.30
N ARG A 28 -2.43 6.23 -0.47
CA ARG A 28 -2.44 7.36 0.47
C ARG A 28 -3.04 6.99 1.83
N ALA A 29 -4.12 6.18 1.83
CA ALA A 29 -4.76 5.74 3.07
C ALA A 29 -3.81 4.89 3.94
N TYR A 30 -3.02 4.00 3.32
CA TYR A 30 -2.16 3.05 4.02
C TYR A 30 -0.73 3.56 4.22
N LEU A 31 -0.13 4.23 3.24
CA LEU A 31 1.25 4.70 3.28
C LEU A 31 1.37 6.21 3.57
N GLY A 32 0.26 6.95 3.54
CA GLY A 32 0.24 8.40 3.80
C GLY A 32 0.66 8.79 5.22
N LYS A 33 0.67 10.09 5.48
CA LYS A 33 1.17 10.69 6.75
C LYS A 33 0.10 10.80 7.85
N ALA A 34 -1.03 10.09 7.73
CA ALA A 34 -2.04 10.09 8.78
C ALA A 34 -1.48 9.52 10.10
N PRO A 35 -1.85 10.09 11.27
CA PRO A 35 -1.39 9.59 12.54
C PRO A 35 -1.98 8.22 12.86
N THR A 36 -1.26 7.43 13.67
CA THR A 36 -1.78 6.20 14.26
C THR A 36 -2.59 6.51 15.51
N LEU A 37 -3.47 5.60 15.94
CA LEU A 37 -4.20 5.72 17.21
C LEU A 37 -3.25 5.92 18.40
N GLY A 38 -2.15 5.16 18.44
CA GLY A 38 -1.15 5.28 19.50
C GLY A 38 -0.43 6.63 19.47
N LEU A 39 -0.18 7.22 18.29
CA LEU A 39 0.38 8.56 18.18
C LEU A 39 -0.60 9.62 18.70
N VAL A 40 -1.90 9.49 18.36
CA VAL A 40 -2.94 10.39 18.86
C VAL A 40 -3.03 10.34 20.38
N SER A 41 -3.04 9.12 20.95
CA SER A 41 -3.05 8.92 22.42
C SER A 41 -1.85 9.57 23.12
N LYS A 42 -0.65 9.48 22.51
CA LYS A 42 0.57 10.08 23.05
C LYS A 42 0.61 11.60 22.91
N THR A 43 -0.01 12.13 21.86
CA THR A 43 0.06 13.57 21.56
C THR A 43 -0.98 14.38 22.31
N PHE A 44 -2.23 13.89 22.38
CA PHE A 44 -3.37 14.65 22.91
C PHE A 44 -3.91 14.13 24.24
N ALA A 45 -3.72 12.93 24.57
CA ALA A 45 -4.12 12.13 25.70
C ALA A 45 -4.87 10.86 25.20
N TYR A 46 -4.84 9.84 26.01
CA TYR A 46 -5.46 8.53 25.71
C TYR A 46 -6.95 8.66 25.35
N GLY A 47 -7.68 9.52 26.04
CA GLY A 47 -9.11 9.75 25.81
C GLY A 47 -9.44 10.25 24.38
N THR A 48 -8.53 10.97 23.71
CA THR A 48 -8.78 11.51 22.37
C THR A 48 -8.92 10.39 21.33
N ALA A 49 -8.00 9.42 21.33
CA ALA A 49 -8.05 8.29 20.41
C ALA A 49 -9.29 7.41 20.66
N LYS A 50 -9.59 7.17 21.93
CA LYS A 50 -10.77 6.42 22.35
C LYS A 50 -12.06 7.11 21.90
N SER A 51 -12.20 8.43 22.15
CA SER A 51 -13.36 9.21 21.72
C SER A 51 -13.53 9.21 20.21
N TRP A 52 -12.43 9.36 19.45
CA TRP A 52 -12.47 9.27 17.99
C TRP A 52 -12.98 7.90 17.53
N THR A 53 -12.47 6.82 18.11
CA THR A 53 -12.89 5.45 17.79
C THR A 53 -14.35 5.23 18.13
N ALA A 54 -14.82 5.71 19.30
CA ALA A 54 -16.21 5.64 19.70
C ALA A 54 -17.15 6.37 18.73
N ILE A 55 -16.75 7.53 18.21
CA ILE A 55 -17.51 8.27 17.18
C ILE A 55 -17.65 7.45 15.90
N GLN A 56 -16.57 6.75 15.46
CA GLN A 56 -16.62 5.88 14.29
C GLN A 56 -17.55 4.68 14.51
N LEU A 57 -17.48 4.06 15.67
CA LEU A 57 -18.35 2.93 16.06
C LEU A 57 -19.81 3.34 16.13
N TRP A 58 -20.10 4.47 16.73
CA TRP A 58 -21.46 5.00 16.75
C TRP A 58 -21.97 5.22 15.32
N ASN A 59 -21.19 5.89 14.50
CA ASN A 59 -21.58 6.12 13.11
C ASN A 59 -21.85 4.82 12.34
N LEU A 60 -21.07 3.76 12.60
CA LEU A 60 -21.35 2.43 12.04
C LEU A 60 -22.68 1.86 12.55
N ALA A 61 -22.93 1.94 13.85
CA ALA A 61 -24.16 1.44 14.48
C ALA A 61 -25.41 2.18 13.96
N GLU A 62 -25.32 3.50 13.77
CA GLU A 62 -26.39 4.29 13.15
C GLU A 62 -26.62 3.89 11.69
N PHE A 63 -25.54 3.74 10.92
CA PHE A 63 -25.62 3.32 9.52
C PHE A 63 -26.25 1.94 9.34
N ALA A 64 -25.98 1.00 10.26
CA ALA A 64 -26.51 -0.36 10.20
C ALA A 64 -28.05 -0.43 10.27
N GLY A 65 -28.69 0.57 10.85
CA GLY A 65 -30.16 0.67 10.92
C GLY A 65 -30.84 -0.45 11.72
N CYS A 66 -30.10 -1.18 12.55
CA CYS A 66 -30.64 -2.25 13.37
C CYS A 66 -31.54 -1.69 14.49
N LYS A 67 -32.58 -2.47 14.89
CA LYS A 67 -33.46 -2.08 16.00
C LYS A 67 -32.70 -1.95 17.31
N THR A 68 -31.82 -2.90 17.60
CA THR A 68 -30.93 -2.86 18.77
C THR A 68 -29.57 -2.36 18.36
N LYS A 69 -29.18 -1.20 18.86
CA LYS A 69 -27.88 -0.58 18.66
C LYS A 69 -26.92 -0.98 19.77
N LEU A 70 -25.63 -0.67 19.60
CA LEU A 70 -24.65 -0.78 20.69
C LEU A 70 -25.04 0.15 21.86
N SER A 71 -24.92 -0.34 23.08
CA SER A 71 -25.01 0.52 24.26
C SER A 71 -23.76 1.43 24.35
N ILE A 72 -23.84 2.48 25.15
CA ILE A 72 -22.72 3.39 25.40
C ILE A 72 -21.56 2.63 26.01
N GLU A 73 -21.81 1.70 26.92
CA GLU A 73 -20.82 0.85 27.57
C GLU A 73 -20.13 -0.07 26.55
N GLN A 74 -20.89 -0.68 25.65
CA GLN A 74 -20.34 -1.53 24.58
C GLN A 74 -19.47 -0.73 23.61
N ILE A 75 -19.87 0.49 23.24
CA ILE A 75 -19.08 1.37 22.41
C ILE A 75 -17.77 1.76 23.10
N ASP A 76 -17.85 2.10 24.39
CA ASP A 76 -16.72 2.52 25.20
C ASP A 76 -15.68 1.39 25.35
N GLU A 77 -16.15 0.18 25.69
CA GLU A 77 -15.33 -1.01 25.83
C GLU A 77 -14.69 -1.43 24.49
N LEU A 78 -15.49 -1.45 23.42
CA LEU A 78 -14.98 -1.77 22.08
C LEU A 78 -13.95 -0.76 21.59
N ALA A 79 -14.18 0.53 21.82
CA ALA A 79 -13.20 1.57 21.51
C ALA A 79 -11.90 1.40 22.30
N GLN A 80 -12.02 0.99 23.57
CA GLN A 80 -10.88 0.65 24.42
C GLN A 80 -10.06 -0.51 23.85
N ILE A 81 -10.71 -1.61 23.47
CA ILE A 81 -10.10 -2.80 22.87
C ILE A 81 -9.36 -2.39 21.60
N ILE A 82 -10.01 -1.63 20.72
CA ILE A 82 -9.41 -1.18 19.45
C ILE A 82 -8.18 -0.31 19.69
N CYS A 83 -8.24 0.62 20.62
CA CYS A 83 -7.09 1.48 20.93
C CYS A 83 -5.90 0.70 21.52
N ASN A 84 -6.18 -0.30 22.36
CA ASN A 84 -5.13 -1.10 23.00
C ASN A 84 -4.48 -2.10 22.04
N GLU A 85 -5.28 -2.85 21.31
CA GLU A 85 -4.79 -3.93 20.46
C GLU A 85 -4.29 -3.43 19.08
N TYR A 86 -4.92 -2.39 18.55
CA TYR A 86 -4.69 -1.87 17.21
C TYR A 86 -4.14 -0.45 17.18
N GLY A 87 -3.48 -0.01 18.26
CA GLY A 87 -2.89 1.32 18.37
C GLY A 87 -1.90 1.68 17.27
N TYR A 88 -1.37 0.70 16.55
CA TYR A 88 -0.48 0.88 15.41
C TYR A 88 -1.19 1.26 14.10
N LEU A 89 -2.51 1.08 14.02
CA LEU A 89 -3.28 1.45 12.83
C LEU A 89 -3.39 2.98 12.69
N LYS A 90 -3.26 3.45 11.46
CA LYS A 90 -3.53 4.84 11.12
C LYS A 90 -5.03 5.13 11.16
N LEU A 91 -5.41 6.36 11.45
CA LEU A 91 -6.80 6.77 11.41
C LEU A 91 -7.44 6.51 10.03
N THR A 92 -6.68 6.73 8.95
CA THR A 92 -7.14 6.46 7.58
C THR A 92 -7.35 4.98 7.28
N GLU A 93 -6.56 4.09 7.87
CA GLU A 93 -6.75 2.65 7.75
C GLU A 93 -8.04 2.21 8.46
N LEU A 94 -8.30 2.74 9.65
CA LEU A 94 -9.57 2.49 10.36
C LEU A 94 -10.77 3.10 9.64
N MET A 95 -10.63 4.28 9.03
CA MET A 95 -11.68 4.84 8.17
C MET A 95 -11.99 3.91 6.99
N ASP A 96 -10.97 3.28 6.38
CA ASP A 96 -11.17 2.27 5.34
C ASP A 96 -11.87 1.02 5.88
N PHE A 97 -11.50 0.54 7.05
CA PHE A 97 -12.21 -0.54 7.72
C PHE A 97 -13.69 -0.23 7.87
N PHE A 98 -14.05 0.91 8.43
CA PHE A 98 -15.45 1.29 8.64
C PHE A 98 -16.20 1.49 7.31
N ARG A 99 -15.57 2.06 6.31
CA ARG A 99 -16.15 2.19 4.96
C ARG A 99 -16.44 0.81 4.35
N ARG A 100 -15.47 -0.09 4.37
CA ARG A 100 -15.59 -1.46 3.84
C ARG A 100 -16.63 -2.26 4.62
N PHE A 101 -16.72 -2.06 5.93
CA PHE A 101 -17.79 -2.68 6.74
C PHE A 101 -19.16 -2.20 6.28
N LYS A 102 -19.36 -0.89 6.08
CA LYS A 102 -20.60 -0.31 5.57
C LYS A 102 -20.95 -0.78 4.15
N SER A 103 -19.96 -1.10 3.32
CA SER A 103 -20.19 -1.69 2.01
C SER A 103 -20.56 -3.19 2.05
N GLY A 104 -20.55 -3.80 3.23
CA GLY A 104 -20.95 -5.19 3.43
C GLY A 104 -19.85 -6.23 3.22
N GLU A 105 -18.57 -5.81 3.08
CA GLU A 105 -17.45 -6.72 2.85
C GLU A 105 -17.24 -7.73 3.99
N TYR A 106 -17.61 -7.36 5.23
CA TYR A 106 -17.40 -8.17 6.44
C TYR A 106 -18.70 -8.79 6.98
N GLY A 107 -19.73 -8.87 6.15
CA GLY A 107 -21.01 -9.45 6.54
C GLY A 107 -22.04 -8.41 6.99
N LYS A 108 -23.13 -8.91 7.57
CA LYS A 108 -24.32 -8.10 7.94
C LYS A 108 -24.66 -8.33 9.40
N PHE A 109 -25.26 -7.32 10.02
CA PHE A 109 -25.91 -7.47 11.31
C PHE A 109 -27.33 -8.03 11.13
N TYR A 110 -27.74 -8.91 12.03
CA TYR A 110 -29.08 -9.52 12.03
C TYR A 110 -29.86 -9.04 13.25
N GLY A 111 -30.66 -7.98 13.08
CA GLY A 111 -31.54 -7.44 14.10
C GLY A 111 -30.87 -6.59 15.20
N ALA A 112 -29.63 -6.90 15.57
CA ALA A 112 -28.85 -6.16 16.55
C ALA A 112 -27.42 -5.91 16.02
N VAL A 113 -26.82 -4.80 16.44
CA VAL A 113 -25.38 -4.56 16.19
C VAL A 113 -24.58 -5.34 17.24
N ASP A 114 -23.79 -6.31 16.78
CA ASP A 114 -23.01 -7.19 17.65
C ASP A 114 -21.54 -6.75 17.70
N PRO A 115 -21.00 -6.42 18.90
CA PRO A 115 -19.59 -6.07 19.07
C PRO A 115 -18.61 -7.16 18.58
N MET A 116 -18.98 -8.44 18.74
CA MET A 116 -18.13 -9.56 18.32
C MET A 116 -18.00 -9.64 16.80
N VAL A 117 -19.05 -9.31 16.06
CA VAL A 117 -19.00 -9.22 14.60
C VAL A 117 -18.02 -8.13 14.17
N ILE A 118 -17.98 -6.99 14.85
CA ILE A 118 -17.05 -5.89 14.55
C ILE A 118 -15.61 -6.32 14.82
N THR A 119 -15.33 -6.99 15.93
CA THR A 119 -13.97 -7.45 16.26
C THR A 119 -13.50 -8.55 15.31
N CYS A 120 -14.37 -9.47 14.91
CA CYS A 120 -14.05 -10.49 13.91
C CYS A 120 -13.75 -9.84 12.54
N ALA A 121 -14.58 -8.90 12.11
CA ALA A 121 -14.37 -8.13 10.89
C ALA A 121 -13.04 -7.37 10.91
N LEU A 122 -12.67 -6.79 12.05
CA LEU A 122 -11.39 -6.08 12.18
C LEU A 122 -10.18 -7.03 12.03
N ARG A 123 -10.29 -8.27 12.53
CA ARG A 123 -9.24 -9.29 12.31
C ARG A 123 -9.11 -9.67 10.82
N GLU A 124 -10.21 -9.77 10.10
CA GLU A 124 -10.18 -10.00 8.64
C GLU A 124 -9.56 -8.81 7.91
N PHE A 125 -9.98 -7.59 8.27
CA PHE A 125 -9.37 -6.37 7.74
C PHE A 125 -7.84 -6.35 7.92
N ILE A 126 -7.32 -6.79 9.07
CA ILE A 126 -5.87 -6.84 9.30
C ILE A 126 -5.16 -7.79 8.32
N LYS A 127 -5.77 -8.93 8.00
CA LYS A 127 -5.21 -9.85 6.99
C LYS A 127 -5.15 -9.18 5.60
N ASP A 128 -6.25 -8.55 5.20
CA ASP A 128 -6.34 -7.81 3.93
C ASP A 128 -5.33 -6.66 3.89
N ARG A 129 -5.25 -5.89 4.99
CA ARG A 129 -4.27 -4.81 5.15
C ARG A 129 -2.84 -5.30 4.91
N ASN A 130 -2.46 -6.40 5.52
CA ASN A 130 -1.11 -6.94 5.38
C ASN A 130 -0.83 -7.36 3.93
N THR A 131 -1.82 -7.93 3.24
CA THR A 131 -1.73 -8.26 1.81
C THR A 131 -1.57 -7.00 0.95
N ILE A 132 -2.32 -5.94 1.24
CA ILE A 132 -2.23 -4.65 0.55
C ILE A 132 -0.84 -4.03 0.75
N LEU A 133 -0.32 -4.01 1.98
CA LEU A 133 1.00 -3.47 2.28
C LEU A 133 2.12 -4.28 1.61
N ALA A 134 2.03 -5.60 1.59
CA ALA A 134 2.98 -6.46 0.89
C ALA A 134 2.98 -6.19 -0.63
N ARG A 135 1.80 -5.98 -1.22
CA ARG A 135 1.67 -5.59 -2.64
C ARG A 135 2.35 -4.24 -2.91
N PHE A 136 2.14 -3.23 -2.06
CA PHE A 136 2.79 -1.93 -2.24
C PHE A 136 4.31 -2.03 -2.07
N ALA A 137 4.80 -2.78 -1.07
CA ALA A 137 6.22 -2.99 -0.88
C ALA A 137 6.88 -3.66 -2.10
N LYS A 138 6.19 -4.64 -2.71
CA LYS A 138 6.66 -5.30 -3.94
C LYS A 138 6.70 -4.33 -5.11
N GLN A 139 5.67 -3.50 -5.28
CA GLN A 139 5.63 -2.49 -6.34
C GLN A 139 6.76 -1.46 -6.18
N ASP A 140 7.02 -0.99 -4.96
CA ASP A 140 8.09 -0.04 -4.67
C ASP A 140 9.47 -0.64 -4.92
N GLU A 141 9.66 -1.92 -4.62
CA GLU A 141 10.91 -2.63 -4.90
C GLU A 141 11.11 -2.84 -6.40
N GLU A 142 10.07 -3.19 -7.14
CA GLU A 142 10.12 -3.31 -8.61
C GLU A 142 10.42 -1.96 -9.26
N GLU A 143 9.84 -0.87 -8.76
CA GLU A 143 10.10 0.48 -9.25
C GLU A 143 11.55 0.91 -8.96
N ARG A 144 12.06 0.65 -7.75
CA ARG A 144 13.47 0.89 -7.41
C ARG A 144 14.41 0.13 -8.33
N ARG A 145 14.15 -1.16 -8.58
CA ARG A 145 14.92 -1.97 -9.51
C ARG A 145 14.93 -1.40 -10.93
N ARG A 146 13.76 -0.97 -11.41
CA ARG A 146 13.65 -0.40 -12.78
C ARG A 146 14.47 0.88 -12.93
N ASN A 147 14.61 1.65 -11.86
CA ASN A 147 15.33 2.91 -11.83
C ASN A 147 16.81 2.76 -11.43
N ASP A 148 17.25 1.56 -11.08
CA ASP A 148 18.65 1.28 -10.73
C ASP A 148 19.53 1.35 -11.99
N PRO A 149 20.55 2.24 -12.05
CA PRO A 149 21.44 2.39 -13.20
C PRO A 149 22.15 1.10 -13.60
N GLU A 150 22.57 0.28 -12.64
CA GLU A 150 23.22 -1.00 -12.91
C GLU A 150 22.26 -2.01 -13.52
N TYR A 151 21.01 -2.05 -13.03
CA TYR A 151 19.97 -2.89 -13.62
C TYR A 151 19.60 -2.45 -15.04
N ILE A 152 19.54 -1.15 -15.29
CA ILE A 152 19.29 -0.59 -16.63
C ILE A 152 20.42 -1.01 -17.59
N LYS A 153 21.69 -0.88 -17.19
CA LYS A 153 22.83 -1.35 -17.98
C LYS A 153 22.76 -2.86 -18.24
N TYR A 154 22.43 -3.64 -17.21
CA TYR A 154 22.24 -5.08 -17.36
C TYR A 154 21.17 -5.41 -18.41
N LEU A 155 19.99 -4.76 -18.33
CA LEU A 155 18.90 -4.96 -19.29
C LEU A 155 19.29 -4.57 -20.72
N GLN A 156 20.05 -3.49 -20.88
CA GLN A 156 20.54 -3.06 -22.17
C GLN A 156 21.48 -4.12 -22.78
N ARG A 157 22.42 -4.64 -22.00
CA ARG A 157 23.32 -5.74 -22.41
C ARG A 157 22.54 -7.02 -22.74
N TYR A 158 21.58 -7.38 -21.90
CA TYR A 158 20.74 -8.55 -22.11
C TYR A 158 19.95 -8.45 -23.44
N LYS A 159 19.27 -7.34 -23.68
CA LYS A 159 18.54 -7.09 -24.94
C LYS A 159 19.44 -7.02 -26.15
N ALA A 160 20.66 -6.50 -26.00
CA ALA A 160 21.66 -6.51 -27.09
C ALA A 160 22.07 -7.95 -27.43
N ARG A 161 22.35 -8.78 -26.41
CA ARG A 161 22.68 -10.19 -26.59
C ARG A 161 21.52 -10.98 -27.21
N GLU A 162 20.30 -10.75 -26.79
CA GLU A 162 19.11 -11.40 -27.36
C GLU A 162 18.95 -11.05 -28.84
N ARG A 163 19.11 -9.77 -29.21
CA ARG A 163 19.06 -9.34 -30.62
C ARG A 163 20.17 -10.00 -31.44
N MET A 164 21.38 -10.06 -30.91
CA MET A 164 22.51 -10.74 -31.52
C MET A 164 22.19 -12.23 -31.77
N CYS A 165 21.71 -12.95 -30.77
CA CYS A 165 21.35 -14.36 -30.90
C CYS A 165 20.25 -14.59 -31.96
N ARG A 166 19.25 -13.73 -32.01
CA ARG A 166 18.20 -13.79 -33.05
C ARG A 166 18.76 -13.55 -34.46
N PHE A 167 19.61 -12.54 -34.60
CA PHE A 167 20.20 -12.22 -35.87
C PHE A 167 21.11 -13.37 -36.38
N TYR A 168 21.90 -13.97 -35.49
CA TYR A 168 22.70 -15.15 -35.80
C TYR A 168 21.80 -16.33 -36.21
N ALA A 169 20.76 -16.64 -35.48
CA ALA A 169 19.87 -17.77 -35.78
C ALA A 169 19.19 -17.63 -37.14
N ILE A 170 18.84 -16.41 -37.54
CA ILE A 170 18.18 -16.15 -38.84
C ILE A 170 19.17 -16.21 -40.00
N ASN A 171 20.38 -15.62 -39.85
CA ASN A 171 21.26 -15.36 -40.98
C ASN A 171 22.46 -16.31 -41.11
N PHE A 172 22.90 -16.95 -40.00
CA PHE A 172 24.16 -17.67 -39.95
C PHE A 172 24.07 -19.10 -39.43
N ARG A 173 22.92 -19.58 -39.02
CA ARG A 173 22.76 -20.93 -38.44
C ARG A 173 23.20 -22.08 -39.37
N SER A 174 23.33 -21.83 -40.65
CA SER A 174 23.77 -22.80 -41.66
C SER A 174 25.18 -22.60 -42.16
N LYS A 175 25.97 -21.69 -41.58
CA LYS A 175 27.33 -21.36 -42.00
C LYS A 175 28.36 -21.75 -40.93
N ASP A 176 29.60 -21.84 -41.29
CA ASP A 176 30.72 -22.36 -40.51
C ASP A 176 31.14 -21.54 -39.27
N PHE A 177 30.27 -20.62 -38.80
CA PHE A 177 30.52 -19.81 -37.62
C PHE A 177 29.76 -20.36 -36.41
N THR A 178 30.47 -20.52 -35.31
CA THR A 178 29.84 -20.78 -34.02
C THR A 178 29.21 -19.53 -33.47
N LEU A 179 28.26 -19.68 -32.52
CA LEU A 179 27.61 -18.55 -31.84
C LEU A 179 28.66 -17.67 -31.11
N ASP A 180 29.67 -18.28 -30.53
CA ASP A 180 30.71 -17.58 -29.78
C ASP A 180 31.60 -16.72 -30.67
N GLU A 181 32.05 -17.25 -31.81
CA GLU A 181 32.79 -16.49 -32.82
C GLU A 181 31.99 -15.33 -33.39
N PHE A 182 30.67 -15.56 -33.63
CA PHE A 182 29.80 -14.49 -34.07
C PHE A 182 29.60 -13.43 -32.97
N ALA A 183 29.52 -13.83 -31.69
CA ALA A 183 29.41 -12.93 -30.58
C ALA A 183 30.61 -12.00 -30.44
N GLU A 184 31.84 -12.50 -30.62
CA GLU A 184 33.06 -11.68 -30.60
C GLU A 184 33.03 -10.64 -31.70
N ILE A 185 32.71 -11.04 -32.95
CA ILE A 185 32.62 -10.12 -34.09
C ILE A 185 31.54 -9.06 -33.85
N TRP A 186 30.37 -9.47 -33.32
CA TRP A 186 29.27 -8.58 -33.03
C TRP A 186 29.63 -7.54 -31.95
N TRP A 187 30.30 -7.96 -30.89
CA TRP A 187 30.76 -7.05 -29.85
C TRP A 187 31.81 -6.06 -30.36
N LEU A 188 32.77 -6.50 -31.13
CA LEU A 188 33.78 -5.62 -31.74
C LEU A 188 33.12 -4.59 -32.66
N PHE A 189 32.14 -5.01 -33.44
CA PHE A 189 31.44 -4.11 -34.37
C PHE A 189 30.61 -3.05 -33.61
N ASN A 190 29.87 -3.45 -32.56
CA ASN A 190 29.07 -2.52 -31.78
C ASN A 190 29.91 -1.59 -30.91
N LEU A 191 31.00 -2.05 -30.33
CA LEU A 191 31.97 -1.18 -29.65
C LEU A 191 32.55 -0.12 -30.57
N GLY A 192 32.84 -0.49 -31.83
CA GLY A 192 33.29 0.46 -32.85
C GLY A 192 32.22 1.49 -33.24
N TYR A 193 30.92 1.07 -33.24
CA TYR A 193 29.78 1.93 -33.52
C TYR A 193 29.50 2.90 -32.37
N GLU A 194 29.52 2.42 -31.12
CA GLU A 194 29.35 3.26 -29.93
C GLU A 194 30.47 4.31 -29.81
N ARG A 195 31.72 3.94 -30.08
CA ARG A 195 32.84 4.89 -30.10
C ARG A 195 32.66 6.01 -31.12
N LYS A 196 32.18 5.70 -32.32
CA LYS A 196 31.92 6.70 -33.35
C LYS A 196 30.81 7.67 -33.01
N ASN A 197 29.77 7.19 -32.33
CA ASN A 197 28.54 7.98 -32.05
C ASN A 197 28.56 8.72 -30.71
N HIS A 198 29.36 8.30 -29.73
CA HIS A 198 29.39 8.89 -28.39
C HIS A 198 30.70 9.60 -28.03
N GLY A 199 31.64 9.81 -29.00
CA GLY A 199 32.81 10.66 -28.80
C GLY A 199 33.76 10.24 -27.67
N TYR A 200 33.72 8.99 -27.22
CA TYR A 200 34.67 8.48 -26.25
C TYR A 200 36.03 8.24 -26.87
N ASN A 201 36.83 9.29 -26.86
CA ASN A 201 38.28 9.23 -27.05
C ASN A 201 38.90 9.10 -25.66
N GLU A 202 38.95 7.92 -25.06
CA GLU A 202 39.99 7.66 -24.06
C GLU A 202 39.97 6.18 -23.66
N TRP A 203 41.17 5.60 -23.82
CA TRP A 203 41.60 4.37 -23.17
C TRP A 203 42.35 4.74 -21.90
#